data_e8403a0abc6d90d64953095291a049b8
#
_entry.id   e8403a0abc6d90d64953095291a049b8
#
_cell.length_a   1.000
_cell.length_b   1.000
_cell.length_c   1.000
_cell.angle_alpha   90.00
_cell.angle_beta   90.00
_cell.angle_gamma   90.00
#
_symmetry.space_group_name_H-M   'P 1'
#
loop_
_entity.id
_entity.type
_entity.pdbx_description
1 polymer ?
#
loop_
_entity_poly.entity_id
_entity_poly.type
_entity_poly.pdbx_seq_one_letter_code
_entity_poly.pdbx_strand_id
1 'polypeptide(L)'
;MEPQAPIRQKIIREIKPSPVLQARTRNHKLRVAAYCRVSTEQEEQQTSIENQITYYDDLIRSNPEREYAGVFSDDGISGTRDENRPGFMEMIKQCKKGKIDMILAKSLSRFSRNTLQCISYIRMLKDRGIIIRFEKEGLDTSRVTSEIFFTWTSAFAQGESESLSNNVKWGKRKGYSQGNFAFPYKNMLGYKK
;
A
#
# COMPACT_ATOMS: atom_id res chain seq x y z
N MET A 1 7.98 -34.37 -56.80
CA MET A 1 8.53 -34.43 -55.43
C MET A 1 8.25 -33.08 -54.81
N GLU A 2 7.17 -32.99 -54.06
CA GLU A 2 6.82 -31.71 -53.37
C GLU A 2 7.66 -31.59 -52.08
N PRO A 3 8.18 -30.38 -51.74
CA PRO A 3 8.92 -30.18 -50.52
C PRO A 3 7.99 -30.18 -49.34
N GLN A 4 8.22 -31.08 -48.38
CA GLN A 4 7.50 -31.13 -47.12
C GLN A 4 7.81 -29.88 -46.30
N ALA A 5 6.77 -29.18 -45.84
CA ALA A 5 6.86 -28.00 -44.97
C ALA A 5 7.52 -28.39 -43.61
N PRO A 6 8.35 -27.53 -43.04
CA PRO A 6 9.04 -27.83 -41.79
C PRO A 6 8.02 -27.92 -40.62
N ILE A 7 8.13 -29.00 -39.86
CA ILE A 7 7.35 -29.27 -38.67
C ILE A 7 7.68 -28.15 -37.63
N ARG A 8 6.72 -27.29 -37.36
CA ARG A 8 6.85 -26.28 -36.26
C ARG A 8 6.96 -27.00 -34.93
N GLN A 9 8.13 -27.01 -34.34
CA GLN A 9 8.32 -27.48 -32.99
C GLN A 9 7.47 -26.63 -32.01
N LYS A 10 6.56 -27.29 -31.32
CA LYS A 10 5.72 -26.69 -30.29
C LYS A 10 6.60 -26.38 -29.08
N ILE A 11 6.97 -25.12 -28.87
CA ILE A 11 7.70 -24.70 -27.66
C ILE A 11 6.69 -24.73 -26.49
N ILE A 12 6.75 -25.79 -25.69
CA ILE A 12 6.01 -25.90 -24.44
C ILE A 12 6.78 -25.04 -23.42
N ARG A 13 6.28 -23.83 -23.14
CA ARG A 13 6.78 -23.03 -22.03
C ARG A 13 6.18 -23.56 -20.75
N GLU A 14 7.01 -24.06 -19.87
CA GLU A 14 6.63 -24.46 -18.51
C GLU A 14 6.19 -23.19 -17.75
N ILE A 15 4.90 -23.08 -17.46
CA ILE A 15 4.34 -21.97 -16.68
C ILE A 15 4.61 -22.30 -15.21
N LYS A 16 5.65 -21.70 -14.64
CA LYS A 16 5.89 -21.80 -13.19
C LYS A 16 4.70 -21.24 -12.44
N PRO A 17 4.15 -21.96 -11.44
CA PRO A 17 3.03 -21.46 -10.64
C PRO A 17 3.42 -20.15 -9.97
N SER A 18 2.46 -19.20 -9.89
CA SER A 18 2.71 -17.91 -9.28
C SER A 18 3.16 -18.08 -7.81
N PRO A 19 3.97 -17.16 -7.25
CA PRO A 19 4.41 -17.21 -5.86
C PRO A 19 3.26 -17.34 -4.87
N VAL A 20 2.09 -16.78 -5.21
CA VAL A 20 0.86 -16.90 -4.42
C VAL A 20 0.31 -18.34 -4.39
N LEU A 21 0.40 -19.08 -5.50
CA LEU A 21 0.01 -20.49 -5.56
C LEU A 21 1.01 -21.36 -4.78
N GLN A 22 2.30 -21.05 -4.85
CA GLN A 22 3.34 -21.73 -4.05
C GLN A 22 3.18 -21.48 -2.56
N ALA A 23 2.72 -20.30 -2.15
CA ALA A 23 2.41 -20.00 -0.75
C ALA A 23 1.23 -20.85 -0.21
N ARG A 24 0.25 -21.19 -1.06
CA ARG A 24 -0.88 -22.06 -0.69
C ARG A 24 -0.52 -23.53 -0.50
N THR A 25 0.59 -24.00 -1.05
CA THR A 25 1.09 -25.38 -0.88
C THR A 25 1.99 -25.55 0.36
N ARG A 26 2.21 -24.48 1.13
CA ARG A 26 3.01 -24.54 2.35
C ARG A 26 2.24 -25.32 3.43
N ASN A 27 2.87 -26.38 3.92
CA ASN A 27 2.32 -27.26 4.96
C ASN A 27 2.51 -26.68 6.38
N HIS A 28 2.49 -25.34 6.54
CA HIS A 28 2.62 -24.65 7.82
C HIS A 28 1.54 -23.54 7.97
N LYS A 29 1.22 -23.18 9.19
CA LYS A 29 0.33 -22.07 9.51
C LYS A 29 0.82 -20.78 8.86
N LEU A 30 -0.09 -19.93 8.39
CA LEU A 30 0.25 -18.62 7.81
C LEU A 30 0.79 -17.70 8.91
N ARG A 31 2.02 -17.24 8.77
CA ARG A 31 2.62 -16.25 9.67
C ARG A 31 2.05 -14.87 9.34
N VAL A 32 1.17 -14.39 10.22
CA VAL A 32 0.38 -13.17 9.99
C VAL A 32 0.91 -12.05 10.87
N ALA A 33 1.20 -10.92 10.25
CA ALA A 33 1.50 -9.67 10.92
C ALA A 33 0.40 -8.64 10.67
N ALA A 34 0.29 -7.63 11.52
CA ALA A 34 -0.56 -6.49 11.29
C ALA A 34 0.24 -5.19 11.29
N TYR A 35 -0.26 -4.19 10.57
CA TYR A 35 0.28 -2.85 10.58
C TYR A 35 -0.77 -1.82 10.97
N CYS A 36 -0.49 -1.06 12.02
CA CYS A 36 -1.34 -0.03 12.59
C CYS A 36 -0.72 1.35 12.41
N ARG A 37 -1.55 2.35 12.04
CA ARG A 37 -1.14 3.75 11.99
C ARG A 37 -2.31 4.68 12.28
N VAL A 38 -2.12 5.64 13.15
CA VAL A 38 -3.08 6.71 13.44
C VAL A 38 -2.67 8.03 12.77
N SER A 39 -3.58 8.99 12.69
CA SER A 39 -3.32 10.35 12.18
C SER A 39 -3.03 11.30 13.33
N THR A 40 -2.24 12.36 13.10
CA THR A 40 -1.70 13.28 14.12
C THR A 40 -2.70 14.27 14.72
N GLU A 41 -3.99 14.22 14.36
CA GLU A 41 -4.86 15.40 14.57
C GLU A 41 -5.70 15.44 15.85
N GLN A 42 -5.67 14.43 16.73
CA GLN A 42 -6.45 14.47 17.98
C GLN A 42 -5.83 13.64 19.12
N GLU A 43 -5.94 14.12 20.36
CA GLU A 43 -5.45 13.46 21.59
C GLU A 43 -6.12 12.10 21.92
N GLU A 44 -7.20 11.75 21.25
CA GLU A 44 -7.84 10.42 21.32
C GLU A 44 -7.02 9.29 20.67
N GLN A 45 -5.81 9.59 20.22
CA GLN A 45 -5.04 8.75 19.30
C GLN A 45 -4.25 7.64 19.98
N GLN A 46 -3.75 7.84 21.19
CA GLN A 46 -3.03 6.79 21.92
C GLN A 46 -3.95 5.62 22.25
N THR A 47 -5.14 5.91 22.81
CA THR A 47 -6.16 4.90 23.04
C THR A 47 -6.60 4.21 21.75
N SER A 48 -6.61 4.94 20.61
CA SER A 48 -6.98 4.38 19.31
C SER A 48 -5.93 3.44 18.73
N ILE A 49 -4.62 3.69 18.94
CA ILE A 49 -3.57 2.79 18.44
C ILE A 49 -3.48 1.53 19.29
N GLU A 50 -3.57 1.64 20.62
CA GLU A 50 -3.58 0.52 21.53
C GLU A 50 -4.78 -0.41 21.27
N ASN A 51 -5.96 0.16 21.05
CA ASN A 51 -7.15 -0.60 20.66
C ASN A 51 -6.96 -1.33 19.33
N GLN A 52 -6.31 -0.70 18.34
CA GLN A 52 -6.01 -1.36 17.07
C GLN A 52 -5.00 -2.50 17.24
N ILE A 53 -3.97 -2.31 18.05
CA ILE A 53 -2.97 -3.34 18.35
C ILE A 53 -3.65 -4.53 19.01
N THR A 54 -4.45 -4.31 20.06
CA THR A 54 -5.21 -5.36 20.75
C THR A 54 -6.15 -6.09 19.81
N TYR A 55 -6.92 -5.34 19.00
CA TYR A 55 -7.83 -5.92 18.02
C TYR A 55 -7.10 -6.86 17.02
N TYR A 56 -5.95 -6.45 16.48
CA TYR A 56 -5.22 -7.29 15.55
C TYR A 56 -4.49 -8.45 16.22
N ASP A 57 -4.01 -8.28 17.46
CA ASP A 57 -3.44 -9.38 18.24
C ASP A 57 -4.48 -10.48 18.45
N ASP A 58 -5.68 -10.11 18.93
CA ASP A 58 -6.80 -11.01 19.13
C ASP A 58 -7.27 -11.66 17.81
N LEU A 59 -7.39 -10.88 16.74
CA LEU A 59 -7.82 -11.36 15.43
C LEU A 59 -6.85 -12.39 14.83
N ILE A 60 -5.56 -12.21 15.04
CA ILE A 60 -4.56 -13.17 14.55
C ILE A 60 -4.56 -14.42 15.40
N ARG A 61 -4.56 -14.29 16.74
CA ARG A 61 -4.46 -15.41 17.68
C ARG A 61 -5.73 -16.26 17.76
N SER A 62 -6.90 -15.68 17.53
CA SER A 62 -8.17 -16.42 17.52
C SER A 62 -8.30 -17.40 16.36
N ASN A 63 -7.48 -17.28 15.32
CA ASN A 63 -7.55 -18.16 14.16
C ASN A 63 -6.47 -19.26 14.24
N PRO A 64 -6.85 -20.55 14.41
CA PRO A 64 -5.90 -21.65 14.59
C PRO A 64 -5.02 -21.93 13.37
N GLU A 65 -5.39 -21.44 12.18
CA GLU A 65 -4.61 -21.59 10.94
C GLU A 65 -3.52 -20.51 10.80
N ARG A 66 -3.50 -19.53 11.72
CA ARG A 66 -2.53 -18.44 11.72
C ARG A 66 -1.47 -18.63 12.80
N GLU A 67 -0.28 -18.17 12.49
CA GLU A 67 0.82 -17.99 13.41
C GLU A 67 1.07 -16.51 13.60
N TYR A 68 1.19 -16.06 14.82
CA TYR A 68 1.39 -14.65 15.15
C TYR A 68 2.83 -14.23 14.81
N ALA A 69 2.99 -13.29 13.86
CA ALA A 69 4.28 -12.75 13.45
C ALA A 69 4.54 -11.31 13.95
N GLY A 70 3.60 -10.73 14.71
CA GLY A 70 3.75 -9.42 15.34
C GLY A 70 2.74 -8.39 14.85
N VAL A 71 2.52 -7.36 15.68
CA VAL A 71 1.82 -6.13 15.29
C VAL A 71 2.83 -4.99 15.26
N PHE A 72 2.95 -4.33 14.13
CA PHE A 72 3.86 -3.20 13.91
C PHE A 72 3.03 -1.92 13.91
N SER A 73 3.52 -0.89 14.57
CA SER A 73 2.80 0.37 14.68
C SER A 73 3.72 1.56 14.51
N ASP A 74 3.19 2.63 13.94
CA ASP A 74 3.81 3.93 13.88
C ASP A 74 2.81 4.98 14.38
N ASP A 75 3.19 5.68 15.44
CA ASP A 75 2.46 6.85 15.90
C ASP A 75 2.54 7.96 14.86
N GLY A 76 1.43 8.67 14.70
CA GLY A 76 1.15 9.67 13.67
C GLY A 76 2.22 10.71 13.37
N ILE A 77 3.46 10.30 13.20
CA ILE A 77 4.56 11.16 12.79
C ILE A 77 4.21 11.80 11.44
N SER A 78 4.07 13.11 11.43
CA SER A 78 3.84 13.91 10.23
C SER A 78 5.09 13.88 9.34
N GLY A 79 5.11 13.00 8.36
CA GLY A 79 6.20 12.94 7.38
C GLY A 79 5.79 12.19 6.14
N THR A 80 6.04 12.77 4.98
CA THR A 80 5.85 12.13 3.68
C THR A 80 6.95 11.10 3.36
N ARG A 81 7.99 10.99 4.22
CA ARG A 81 9.12 10.09 4.03
C ARG A 81 8.97 8.84 4.87
N ASP A 82 9.25 7.67 4.27
CA ASP A 82 9.20 6.37 4.94
C ASP A 82 10.24 6.22 6.06
N GLU A 83 11.32 7.01 6.04
CA GLU A 83 12.35 7.05 7.07
C GLU A 83 11.80 7.35 8.47
N ASN A 84 10.63 8.00 8.54
CA ASN A 84 9.93 8.33 9.79
C ASN A 84 8.91 7.24 10.21
N ARG A 85 9.01 6.02 9.67
CA ARG A 85 8.09 4.90 9.95
C ARG A 85 8.87 3.66 10.39
N PRO A 86 9.49 3.67 11.58
CA PRO A 86 10.34 2.57 12.04
C PRO A 86 9.60 1.25 12.14
N GLY A 87 8.33 1.25 12.58
CA GLY A 87 7.50 0.06 12.66
C GLY A 87 7.21 -0.54 11.28
N PHE A 88 6.87 0.30 10.31
CA PHE A 88 6.66 -0.13 8.92
C PHE A 88 7.94 -0.72 8.31
N MET A 89 9.06 -0.03 8.50
CA MET A 89 10.35 -0.48 7.94
C MET A 89 10.82 -1.79 8.57
N GLU A 90 10.60 -1.99 9.87
CA GLU A 90 10.90 -3.28 10.51
C GLU A 90 9.98 -4.40 9.99
N MET A 91 8.69 -4.13 9.81
CA MET A 91 7.77 -5.09 9.18
C MET A 91 8.26 -5.49 7.77
N ILE A 92 8.62 -4.51 6.93
CA ILE A 92 9.16 -4.77 5.58
C ILE A 92 10.46 -5.60 5.64
N LYS A 93 11.33 -5.32 6.60
CA LYS A 93 12.57 -6.09 6.83
C LYS A 93 12.26 -7.54 7.22
N GLN A 94 11.27 -7.79 8.08
CA GLN A 94 10.81 -9.14 8.44
C GLN A 94 10.20 -9.86 7.22
N CYS A 95 9.44 -9.14 6.39
CA CYS A 95 8.92 -9.64 5.12
C CYS A 95 10.05 -10.09 4.18
N LYS A 96 11.10 -9.26 4.03
CA LYS A 96 12.26 -9.58 3.20
C LYS A 96 13.04 -10.81 3.71
N LYS A 97 13.03 -11.04 5.03
CA LYS A 97 13.63 -12.24 5.67
C LYS A 97 12.73 -13.48 5.59
N GLY A 98 11.57 -13.38 4.96
CA GLY A 98 10.62 -14.49 4.82
C GLY A 98 9.97 -14.92 6.14
N LYS A 99 9.85 -14.03 7.13
CA LYS A 99 9.21 -14.32 8.44
C LYS A 99 7.72 -14.01 8.47
N ILE A 100 7.18 -13.35 7.45
CA ILE A 100 5.78 -12.96 7.34
C ILE A 100 5.24 -13.47 6.01
N ASP A 101 4.07 -14.11 6.05
CA ASP A 101 3.37 -14.62 4.87
C ASP A 101 2.14 -13.77 4.53
N MET A 102 1.54 -13.08 5.53
CA MET A 102 0.38 -12.22 5.35
C MET A 102 0.48 -10.98 6.22
N ILE A 103 0.06 -9.84 5.66
CA ILE A 103 -0.07 -8.57 6.37
C ILE A 103 -1.53 -8.17 6.43
N LEU A 104 -2.02 -7.79 7.61
CA LEU A 104 -3.32 -7.15 7.82
C LEU A 104 -3.10 -5.65 8.00
N ALA A 105 -3.89 -4.84 7.33
CA ALA A 105 -3.88 -3.39 7.49
C ALA A 105 -5.32 -2.84 7.41
N LYS A 106 -5.62 -1.81 8.19
CA LYS A 106 -6.96 -1.22 8.23
C LYS A 106 -7.38 -0.65 6.87
N SER A 107 -6.47 0.05 6.19
CA SER A 107 -6.72 0.66 4.89
C SER A 107 -5.41 0.93 4.16
N LEU A 108 -5.52 1.17 2.86
CA LEU A 108 -4.40 1.59 2.01
C LEU A 108 -3.78 2.91 2.46
N SER A 109 -4.60 3.89 2.79
CA SER A 109 -4.14 5.20 3.27
C SER A 109 -3.38 5.10 4.59
N ARG A 110 -3.63 4.05 5.38
CA ARG A 110 -2.86 3.73 6.59
C ARG A 110 -1.57 2.97 6.27
N PHE A 111 -1.60 2.12 5.24
CA PHE A 111 -0.45 1.35 4.80
C PHE A 111 0.63 2.26 4.17
N SER A 112 0.25 3.19 3.29
CA SER A 112 1.16 4.20 2.75
C SER A 112 0.44 5.52 2.48
N ARG A 113 1.13 6.64 2.71
CA ARG A 113 0.64 7.99 2.40
C ARG A 113 0.88 8.39 0.95
N ASN A 114 1.90 7.80 0.33
CA ASN A 114 2.25 8.06 -1.07
C ASN A 114 1.79 6.89 -1.92
N THR A 115 0.97 7.18 -2.92
CA THR A 115 0.37 6.18 -3.82
C THR A 115 1.43 5.39 -4.58
N LEU A 116 2.46 6.06 -5.11
CA LEU A 116 3.52 5.40 -5.88
C LEU A 116 4.34 4.45 -5.00
N GLN A 117 4.66 4.87 -3.78
CA GLN A 117 5.34 4.02 -2.81
C GLN A 117 4.47 2.84 -2.37
N CYS A 118 3.16 3.07 -2.14
CA CYS A 118 2.19 2.02 -1.81
C CYS A 118 2.21 0.91 -2.88
N ILE A 119 2.09 1.31 -4.15
CA ILE A 119 2.13 0.39 -5.28
C ILE A 119 3.44 -0.38 -5.33
N SER A 120 4.58 0.30 -5.13
CA SER A 120 5.90 -0.33 -5.14
C SER A 120 6.04 -1.38 -4.03
N TYR A 121 5.58 -1.06 -2.81
CA TYR A 121 5.59 -2.03 -1.70
C TYR A 121 4.66 -3.21 -1.95
N ILE A 122 3.43 -2.97 -2.44
CA ILE A 122 2.49 -4.05 -2.75
C ILE A 122 3.07 -4.98 -3.82
N ARG A 123 3.68 -4.44 -4.88
CA ARG A 123 4.35 -5.25 -5.92
C ARG A 123 5.49 -6.07 -5.32
N MET A 124 6.39 -5.41 -4.60
CA MET A 124 7.53 -6.08 -3.97
C MET A 124 7.10 -7.22 -3.04
N LEU A 125 6.04 -7.03 -2.26
CA LEU A 125 5.51 -8.04 -1.34
C LEU A 125 4.81 -9.17 -2.09
N LYS A 126 4.03 -8.84 -3.14
CA LYS A 126 3.38 -9.83 -4.02
C LYS A 126 4.41 -10.71 -4.73
N ASP A 127 5.50 -10.13 -5.23
CA ASP A 127 6.59 -10.88 -5.90
C ASP A 127 7.27 -11.87 -4.95
N ARG A 128 7.21 -11.62 -3.64
CA ARG A 128 7.68 -12.54 -2.58
C ARG A 128 6.63 -13.52 -2.09
N GLY A 129 5.42 -13.51 -2.68
CA GLY A 129 4.31 -14.36 -2.27
C GLY A 129 3.67 -13.96 -0.95
N ILE A 130 3.87 -12.71 -0.50
CA ILE A 130 3.26 -12.18 0.72
C ILE A 130 1.90 -11.58 0.36
N ILE A 131 0.88 -11.98 1.10
CA ILE A 131 -0.49 -11.52 0.94
C ILE A 131 -0.71 -10.26 1.78
N ILE A 132 -1.38 -9.26 1.22
CA ILE A 132 -1.81 -8.09 1.99
C ILE A 132 -3.33 -8.03 1.95
N ARG A 133 -3.95 -7.87 3.12
CA ARG A 133 -5.40 -7.68 3.25
C ARG A 133 -5.68 -6.30 3.85
N PHE A 134 -6.45 -5.50 3.12
CA PHE A 134 -6.95 -4.20 3.53
C PHE A 134 -8.41 -4.34 3.93
N GLU A 135 -8.72 -4.15 5.22
CA GLU A 135 -10.06 -4.42 5.77
C GLU A 135 -11.10 -3.44 5.24
N LYS A 136 -10.78 -2.13 5.26
CA LYS A 136 -11.71 -1.07 4.83
C LYS A 136 -12.12 -1.22 3.37
N GLU A 137 -11.16 -1.54 2.51
CA GLU A 137 -11.40 -1.71 1.08
C GLU A 137 -11.87 -3.12 0.71
N GLY A 138 -11.90 -4.07 1.67
CA GLY A 138 -12.21 -5.47 1.42
C GLY A 138 -11.25 -6.14 0.43
N LEU A 139 -10.04 -5.60 0.30
CA LEU A 139 -9.07 -5.99 -0.71
C LEU A 139 -8.09 -7.03 -0.18
N ASP A 140 -7.92 -8.11 -0.93
CA ASP A 140 -6.96 -9.17 -0.67
C ASP A 140 -6.08 -9.35 -1.92
N THR A 141 -4.78 -9.06 -1.80
CA THR A 141 -3.86 -9.09 -2.95
C THR A 141 -3.65 -10.49 -3.53
N SER A 142 -4.05 -11.55 -2.82
CA SER A 142 -4.03 -12.92 -3.35
C SER A 142 -5.09 -13.17 -4.41
N ARG A 143 -6.19 -12.39 -4.37
CA ARG A 143 -7.35 -12.55 -5.27
C ARG A 143 -7.34 -11.54 -6.42
N VAL A 144 -6.46 -10.54 -6.35
CA VAL A 144 -6.42 -9.45 -7.32
C VAL A 144 -5.57 -9.85 -8.51
N THR A 145 -6.20 -9.91 -9.69
CA THR A 145 -5.49 -10.07 -10.97
C THR A 145 -4.67 -8.81 -11.27
N SER A 146 -3.67 -8.95 -12.16
CA SER A 146 -2.84 -7.81 -12.54
C SER A 146 -3.66 -6.65 -13.13
N GLU A 147 -4.71 -6.94 -13.89
CA GLU A 147 -5.59 -5.94 -14.50
C GLU A 147 -6.40 -5.16 -13.47
N ILE A 148 -7.01 -5.86 -12.50
CA ILE A 148 -7.74 -5.23 -11.40
C ILE A 148 -6.79 -4.37 -10.57
N PHE A 149 -5.57 -4.85 -10.33
CA PHE A 149 -4.55 -4.09 -9.61
C PHE A 149 -4.16 -2.81 -10.36
N PHE A 150 -3.98 -2.87 -11.69
CA PHE A 150 -3.71 -1.68 -12.51
C PHE A 150 -4.86 -0.68 -12.50
N THR A 151 -6.09 -1.14 -12.72
CA THR A 151 -7.29 -0.29 -12.71
C THR A 151 -7.43 0.43 -11.38
N TRP A 152 -7.25 -0.31 -10.30
CA TRP A 152 -7.40 0.20 -8.95
C TRP A 152 -6.27 1.18 -8.56
N THR A 153 -5.01 0.90 -8.92
CA THR A 153 -3.89 1.82 -8.67
C THR A 153 -4.03 3.11 -9.48
N SER A 154 -4.58 3.04 -10.69
CA SER A 154 -4.85 4.20 -11.53
C SER A 154 -5.97 5.06 -10.94
N ALA A 155 -7.07 4.46 -10.50
CA ALA A 155 -8.18 5.17 -9.85
C ALA A 155 -7.73 5.85 -8.54
N PHE A 156 -6.89 5.18 -7.76
CA PHE A 156 -6.36 5.74 -6.52
C PHE A 156 -5.41 6.93 -6.78
N ALA A 157 -4.52 6.82 -7.79
CA ALA A 157 -3.62 7.90 -8.19
C ALA A 157 -4.41 9.12 -8.71
N GLN A 158 -5.50 8.90 -9.43
CA GLN A 158 -6.40 9.97 -9.90
C GLN A 158 -7.11 10.66 -8.74
N GLY A 159 -7.66 9.90 -7.78
CA GLY A 159 -8.33 10.46 -6.60
C GLY A 159 -7.40 11.30 -5.72
N GLU A 160 -6.13 10.90 -5.59
CA GLU A 160 -5.12 11.69 -4.85
C GLU A 160 -4.79 12.99 -5.58
N SER A 161 -4.67 12.96 -6.91
CA SER A 161 -4.45 14.14 -7.74
C SER A 161 -5.61 15.15 -7.64
N GLU A 162 -6.86 14.68 -7.67
CA GLU A 162 -8.05 15.50 -7.49
C GLU A 162 -8.11 16.11 -6.08
N SER A 163 -7.82 15.34 -5.05
CA SER A 163 -7.76 15.80 -3.67
C SER A 163 -6.70 16.89 -3.49
N LEU A 164 -5.50 16.69 -4.05
CA LEU A 164 -4.42 17.68 -4.03
C LEU A 164 -4.84 18.98 -4.73
N SER A 165 -5.47 18.88 -5.91
CA SER A 165 -5.98 20.02 -6.68
C SER A 165 -7.03 20.80 -5.87
N ASN A 166 -7.96 20.11 -5.22
CA ASN A 166 -8.99 20.73 -4.41
C ASN A 166 -8.41 21.43 -3.16
N ASN A 167 -7.43 20.82 -2.51
CA ASN A 167 -6.73 21.43 -1.37
C ASN A 167 -5.97 22.69 -1.76
N VAL A 168 -5.28 22.68 -2.92
CA VAL A 168 -4.60 23.86 -3.46
C VAL A 168 -5.60 24.97 -3.80
N LYS A 169 -6.72 24.64 -4.45
CA LYS A 169 -7.80 25.59 -4.76
C LYS A 169 -8.39 26.21 -3.50
N TRP A 170 -8.67 25.38 -2.48
CA TRP A 170 -9.16 25.82 -1.19
C TRP A 170 -8.16 26.74 -0.47
N GLY A 171 -6.89 26.33 -0.40
CA GLY A 171 -5.81 27.15 0.19
C GLY A 171 -5.65 28.51 -0.49
N LYS A 172 -5.70 28.56 -1.83
CA LYS A 172 -5.69 29.82 -2.59
C LYS A 172 -6.91 30.68 -2.27
N ARG A 173 -8.13 30.11 -2.27
CA ARG A 173 -9.36 30.84 -1.92
C ARG A 173 -9.28 31.43 -0.51
N LYS A 174 -8.80 30.65 0.46
CA LYS A 174 -8.62 31.11 1.84
C LYS A 174 -7.55 32.21 1.94
N GLY A 175 -6.44 32.09 1.21
CA GLY A 175 -5.42 33.16 1.12
C GLY A 175 -6.02 34.46 0.54
N TYR A 176 -6.80 34.36 -0.51
CA TYR A 176 -7.47 35.53 -1.11
C TYR A 176 -8.48 36.18 -0.17
N SER A 177 -9.28 35.41 0.56
CA SER A 177 -10.22 35.94 1.54
C SER A 177 -9.53 36.63 2.74
N GLN A 178 -8.27 36.31 3.01
CA GLN A 178 -7.42 36.93 4.02
C GLN A 178 -6.58 38.10 3.47
N GLY A 179 -6.76 38.50 2.21
CA GLY A 179 -6.00 39.59 1.58
C GLY A 179 -4.60 39.21 1.12
N ASN A 180 -4.21 37.93 1.21
CA ASN A 180 -2.90 37.45 0.74
C ASN A 180 -2.93 37.16 -0.76
N PHE A 181 -2.63 38.20 -1.57
CA PHE A 181 -2.48 38.07 -3.01
C PHE A 181 -1.02 37.91 -3.41
N ALA A 182 -0.63 36.73 -3.85
CA ALA A 182 0.66 36.54 -4.49
C ALA A 182 0.47 36.65 -6.02
N PHE A 183 0.68 37.82 -6.58
CA PHE A 183 0.72 38.01 -8.03
C PHE A 183 2.08 37.63 -8.60
N PRO A 184 2.18 36.72 -9.57
CA PRO A 184 3.43 36.44 -10.25
C PRO A 184 3.73 37.56 -11.26
N TYR A 185 4.27 38.69 -10.78
CA TYR A 185 4.62 39.85 -11.62
C TYR A 185 5.55 39.51 -12.79
N LYS A 186 6.29 38.39 -12.69
CA LYS A 186 7.29 37.98 -13.67
C LYS A 186 6.73 37.67 -15.07
N ASN A 187 5.42 37.42 -15.17
CA ASN A 187 4.76 37.01 -16.41
C ASN A 187 3.61 37.96 -16.83
N MET A 188 3.51 39.14 -16.23
CA MET A 188 2.52 40.14 -16.61
C MET A 188 3.12 41.13 -17.59
N LEU A 189 2.61 41.15 -18.81
CA LEU A 189 2.91 42.18 -19.82
C LEU A 189 2.52 43.55 -19.29
N GLY A 190 3.48 44.50 -19.27
CA GLY A 190 3.27 45.88 -18.84
C GLY A 190 3.65 46.23 -17.41
N TYR A 191 4.05 45.28 -16.57
CA TYR A 191 4.54 45.56 -15.21
C TYR A 191 6.03 45.23 -15.09
N LYS A 192 6.84 46.22 -14.76
CA LYS A 192 8.22 46.05 -14.27
C LYS A 192 8.23 46.20 -12.75
N LYS A 193 9.03 45.38 -12.09
CA LYS A 193 9.30 45.49 -10.68
C LYS A 193 10.20 46.67 -10.43
#